data_e54cb35edfdc55c52038ac525828343b
#
_entry.id   e54cb35edfdc55c52038ac525828343b
#
_cell.length_a   1.000
_cell.length_b   1.000
_cell.length_c   1.000
_cell.angle_alpha   90.00
_cell.angle_beta   90.00
_cell.angle_gamma   90.00
#
_symmetry.space_group_name_H-M   'P 1'
#
loop_
_entity.id
_entity.type
_entity.pdbx_description
1 polymer ?
#
loop_
_entity_poly.entity_id
_entity_poly.type
_entity_poly.pdbx_seq_one_letter_code
_entity_poly.pdbx_strand_id
1 'polypeptide(L)' 'KVAINFNKPDQKWLDRITLAEAKQYMAEGIHFAKGSMAPKIQAIIWFLEAGGKQALITDPANIGRALKGETGTWIVNE' A
#
# COMPACT_ATOMS: atom_id res chain seq x y z
N LYS A 1 3.45 -5.08 5.71
CA LYS A 1 2.86 -3.74 5.68
C LYS A 1 3.63 -2.82 4.75
N VAL A 2 2.94 -1.84 4.24
CA VAL A 2 3.55 -0.75 3.46
C VAL A 2 4.02 0.34 4.41
N ALA A 3 5.18 0.92 4.12
CA ALA A 3 5.71 2.03 4.90
C ALA A 3 5.85 3.28 4.02
N ILE A 4 5.60 4.45 4.59
CA ILE A 4 5.99 5.72 4.00
C ILE A 4 7.29 6.19 4.65
N ASN A 5 8.04 7.06 3.95
CA ASN A 5 9.36 7.54 4.40
C ASN A 5 10.31 6.39 4.75
N PHE A 6 10.33 5.36 3.91
CA PHE A 6 11.08 4.13 4.15
C PHE A 6 12.57 4.44 4.37
N ASN A 7 13.16 3.82 5.40
CA ASN A 7 14.55 4.01 5.83
C ASN A 7 14.90 5.44 6.27
N LYS A 8 13.90 6.25 6.61
CA LYS A 8 14.10 7.60 7.15
C LYS A 8 13.68 7.64 8.62
N PRO A 9 14.15 8.64 9.39
CA PRO A 9 13.79 8.74 10.82
C PRO A 9 12.29 8.84 11.10
N ASP A 10 11.51 9.34 10.13
CA ASP A 10 10.06 9.48 10.25
C ASP A 10 9.29 8.37 9.53
N GLN A 11 9.93 7.21 9.32
CA GLN A 11 9.26 6.06 8.71
C GLN A 11 8.00 5.69 9.50
N LYS A 12 6.91 5.45 8.76
CA LYS A 12 5.63 5.07 9.34
C LYS A 12 5.06 3.86 8.60
N TRP A 13 4.64 2.84 9.34
CA TRP A 13 3.94 1.69 8.80
C TRP A 13 2.46 2.00 8.64
N LEU A 14 1.87 1.56 7.51
CA LEU A 14 0.47 1.85 7.17
C LEU A 14 -0.38 0.61 7.36
N ASP A 15 -1.52 0.76 8.02
CA ASP A 15 -2.51 -0.32 8.15
C ASP A 15 -3.60 -0.18 7.09
N ARG A 16 -4.03 1.04 6.80
CA ARG A 16 -5.11 1.32 5.84
C ARG A 16 -4.88 2.70 5.24
N ILE A 17 -4.97 2.78 3.93
CA ILE A 17 -4.93 4.07 3.22
C ILE A 17 -5.99 4.09 2.13
N THR A 18 -6.36 5.29 1.69
CA THR A 18 -7.30 5.45 0.58
C THR A 18 -6.57 5.43 -0.76
N LEU A 19 -7.31 5.26 -1.85
CA LEU A 19 -6.78 5.39 -3.20
C LEU A 19 -6.15 6.78 -3.40
N ALA A 20 -6.81 7.83 -2.91
CA ALA A 20 -6.28 9.20 -3.03
C ALA A 20 -4.92 9.33 -2.33
N GLU A 21 -4.78 8.75 -1.14
CA GLU A 21 -3.52 8.76 -0.41
C GLU A 21 -2.43 7.97 -1.14
N ALA A 22 -2.78 6.81 -1.69
CA ALA A 22 -1.83 6.01 -2.46
C ALA A 22 -1.30 6.77 -3.67
N LYS A 23 -2.19 7.46 -4.40
CA LYS A 23 -1.81 8.28 -5.55
C LYS A 23 -0.91 9.44 -5.12
N GLN A 24 -1.21 10.08 -4.00
CA GLN A 24 -0.39 11.17 -3.49
C GLN A 24 1.02 10.70 -3.13
N TYR A 25 1.13 9.58 -2.42
CA TYR A 25 2.43 9.03 -2.04
C TYR A 25 3.26 8.63 -3.27
N MET A 26 2.63 8.06 -4.29
CA MET A 26 3.31 7.74 -5.55
C MET A 26 3.83 9.00 -6.25
N ALA A 27 3.02 10.07 -6.27
CA ALA A 27 3.40 11.33 -6.91
C ALA A 27 4.58 12.00 -6.20
N GLU A 28 4.68 11.85 -4.88
CA GLU A 28 5.80 12.39 -4.11
C GLU A 28 7.12 11.70 -4.43
N GLY A 29 7.07 10.43 -4.82
CA GLY A 29 8.25 9.71 -5.33
C GLY A 29 9.31 9.35 -4.31
N ILE A 30 9.05 9.52 -3.01
CA ILE A 30 10.05 9.31 -1.95
C ILE A 30 9.65 8.22 -0.96
N HIS A 31 8.44 7.66 -1.05
CA HIS A 31 7.92 6.74 -0.05
C HIS A 31 8.15 5.27 -0.40
N PHE A 32 8.11 4.92 -1.67
CA PHE A 32 8.16 3.52 -2.11
C PHE A 32 9.41 3.23 -2.93
N ALA A 33 10.02 2.08 -2.69
CA ALA A 33 11.19 1.64 -3.45
C ALA A 33 10.78 1.40 -4.91
N LYS A 34 11.48 2.05 -5.85
CA LYS A 34 11.15 2.02 -7.29
C LYS A 34 11.18 0.63 -7.89
N GLY A 35 12.07 -0.23 -7.42
CA GLY A 35 12.25 -1.58 -7.94
C GLY A 35 11.38 -2.66 -7.28
N SER A 36 10.64 -2.32 -6.23
CA SER A 36 9.88 -3.32 -5.47
C SER A 36 8.47 -2.85 -5.11
N MET A 37 8.33 -1.93 -4.17
CA MET A 37 7.01 -1.52 -3.68
C MET A 37 6.26 -0.62 -4.65
N ALA A 38 6.96 0.30 -5.32
CA ALA A 38 6.29 1.25 -6.24
C ALA A 38 5.50 0.55 -7.37
N PRO A 39 6.04 -0.49 -8.05
CA PRO A 39 5.26 -1.20 -9.06
C PRO A 39 4.00 -1.87 -8.49
N LYS A 40 4.08 -2.38 -7.26
CA LYS A 40 2.93 -3.01 -6.60
C LYS A 40 1.84 -1.98 -6.31
N ILE A 41 2.20 -0.83 -5.78
CA ILE A 41 1.25 0.25 -5.49
C ILE A 41 0.62 0.76 -6.79
N GLN A 42 1.41 0.92 -7.86
CA GLN A 42 0.91 1.37 -9.15
C GLN A 42 -0.13 0.40 -9.72
N ALA A 43 0.12 -0.89 -9.64
CA ALA A 43 -0.83 -1.90 -10.10
C ALA A 43 -2.14 -1.85 -9.31
N ILE A 44 -2.05 -1.62 -8.00
CA ILE A 44 -3.22 -1.49 -7.14
C ILE A 44 -4.01 -0.23 -7.48
N ILE A 45 -3.33 0.89 -7.74
CA ILE A 45 -3.99 2.13 -8.15
C ILE A 45 -4.79 1.88 -9.42
N TRP A 46 -4.20 1.25 -10.43
CA TRP A 46 -4.91 0.93 -11.67
C TRP A 46 -6.12 0.04 -11.43
N PHE A 47 -5.98 -0.98 -10.58
CA PHE A 47 -7.09 -1.88 -10.23
C PHE A 47 -8.25 -1.11 -9.58
N LEU A 48 -7.95 -0.23 -8.62
CA LEU A 48 -8.97 0.54 -7.91
C LEU A 48 -9.62 1.57 -8.83
N GLU A 49 -8.85 2.21 -9.71
CA GLU A 49 -9.39 3.16 -10.69
C GLU A 49 -10.29 2.48 -11.72
N ALA A 50 -10.05 1.20 -11.99
CA ALA A 50 -10.88 0.42 -12.90
C ALA A 50 -12.18 -0.11 -12.25
N GLY A 51 -12.43 0.23 -10.98
CA GLY A 51 -13.65 -0.14 -10.28
C GLY A 51 -13.47 -1.14 -9.14
N GLY A 52 -12.24 -1.52 -8.82
CA GLY A 52 -11.96 -2.35 -7.65
C GLY A 52 -12.36 -1.63 -6.37
N LYS A 53 -12.77 -2.39 -5.35
CA LYS A 53 -13.22 -1.81 -4.08
C LYS A 53 -12.10 -1.65 -3.07
N GLN A 54 -11.19 -2.60 -3.02
CA GLN A 54 -10.08 -2.59 -2.07
C GLN A 54 -9.00 -3.58 -2.52
N ALA A 55 -7.80 -3.42 -1.99
CA ALA A 55 -6.69 -4.31 -2.22
C ALA A 55 -5.90 -4.48 -0.91
N LEU A 56 -5.24 -5.62 -0.75
CA LEU A 56 -4.47 -5.93 0.44
C LEU A 56 -3.03 -6.24 0.05
N ILE A 57 -2.09 -5.58 0.70
CA ILE A 57 -0.66 -5.84 0.52
C ILE A 57 -0.15 -6.58 1.77
N THR A 58 0.38 -7.78 1.57
CA THR A 58 0.92 -8.59 2.64
C THR A 58 1.92 -9.61 2.08
N ASP A 59 2.63 -10.31 2.96
CA ASP A 59 3.50 -11.42 2.57
C ASP A 59 2.69 -12.70 2.40
N PRO A 60 3.06 -13.59 1.46
CA PRO A 60 2.35 -14.86 1.29
C PRO A 60 2.21 -15.67 2.58
N ALA A 61 3.22 -15.65 3.44
CA ALA A 61 3.21 -16.38 4.72
C ALA A 61 2.20 -15.81 5.72
N ASN A 62 1.72 -14.57 5.50
CA ASN A 62 0.85 -13.85 6.44
C ASN A 62 -0.54 -13.56 5.89
N ILE A 63 -0.94 -14.21 4.78
CA ILE A 63 -2.23 -13.93 4.14
C ILE A 63 -3.40 -14.12 5.12
N GLY A 64 -3.42 -15.22 5.87
CA GLY A 64 -4.49 -15.48 6.84
C GLY A 64 -4.58 -14.41 7.91
N ARG A 65 -3.45 -13.98 8.45
CA ARG A 65 -3.40 -12.92 9.47
C ARG A 65 -3.82 -11.57 8.88
N ALA A 66 -3.40 -11.28 7.66
CA ALA A 66 -3.74 -10.03 6.99
C ALA A 66 -5.25 -9.93 6.76
N LEU A 67 -5.90 -11.02 6.35
CA LEU A 67 -7.35 -11.05 6.15
C LEU A 67 -8.12 -10.82 7.45
N LYS A 68 -7.52 -11.14 8.59
CA LYS A 68 -8.10 -10.88 9.91
C LYS A 68 -7.77 -9.47 10.42
N GLY A 69 -7.02 -8.67 9.67
CA GLY A 69 -6.61 -7.33 10.07
C GLY A 69 -5.42 -7.28 11.02
N GLU A 70 -4.71 -8.40 11.21
CA GLU A 70 -3.58 -8.48 12.15
C GLU A 70 -2.27 -7.95 11.55
N THR A 71 -2.16 -7.92 10.23
CA THR A 71 -0.99 -7.43 9.52
C THR A 71 -1.40 -7.01 8.11
N GLY A 72 -0.44 -6.49 7.32
CA GLY A 72 -0.69 -6.04 5.97
C GLY A 72 -1.21 -4.62 5.91
N THR A 73 -1.40 -4.12 4.68
CA THR A 73 -1.92 -2.77 4.43
C THR A 73 -3.11 -2.88 3.48
N TRP A 74 -4.25 -2.36 3.89
CA TRP A 74 -5.44 -2.25 3.05
C TRP A 74 -5.41 -0.93 2.29
N ILE A 75 -5.67 -0.97 0.99
CA ILE A 75 -5.86 0.23 0.15
C ILE A 75 -7.29 0.18 -0.34
N VAL A 76 -8.07 1.18 0.02
CA VAL A 76 -9.51 1.20 -0.23
C VAL A 76 -9.88 2.31 -1.20
N ASN A 77 -10.91 2.05 -2.01
CA ASN A 77 -11.41 3.00 -2.99
C ASN A 77 -12.46 3.90 -2.32
N GLU A 78 -11.98 4.93 -1.69
CA GLU A 78 -12.80 5.94 -1.02
C GLU A 78 -12.46 7.33 -1.52
#